data_621ea6b114249766280fbbfa5febc732
#
_entry.id   621ea6b114249766280fbbfa5febc732
#
_cell.length_a   1.000
_cell.length_b   1.000
_cell.length_c   1.000
_cell.angle_alpha   90.00
_cell.angle_beta   90.00
_cell.angle_gamma   90.00
#
_symmetry.space_group_name_H-M   'P 1'
#
loop_
_entity.id
_entity.type
_entity.pdbx_description
1 polymer ?
#
loop_
_entity_poly.entity_id
_entity_poly.type
_entity_poly.pdbx_seq_one_letter_code
_entity_poly.pdbx_strand_id
1 'polypeptide(L)'
;MSIYEDTFFMIYCCVLAGVFGAVLGSFLNCAAWRIAHGESFVKGRSHCTSCGHVLGFLDLIPVFSWIFLGGRCRYCKTKISPRYMLTELFFALVSVLTLLRFDFSPEFVRNMVLACCLFCLSLVDLEIFEIPNGCVLIPVIAWFVAIPFTEMSGMDVLYHVASGVGYGAVMLALVLLFDKILGKETMGGGDLKLFVVMGLYLGVAASLFALFFSCILGLIMGAIQKRGKENKGPQIPFGPAIALAFYAMLLYGDGLVNWYMGLL
;
A
#
# COMPACT_ATOMS: atom_id res chain seq x y z
N MET A 1 -2.35 15.26 23.50
CA MET A 1 -3.78 15.60 23.24
C MET A 1 -4.26 14.60 22.21
N SER A 2 -5.16 13.73 22.62
CA SER A 2 -5.70 12.68 21.75
C SER A 2 -6.84 13.26 20.90
N ILE A 3 -6.98 12.79 19.65
CA ILE A 3 -8.10 13.18 18.77
C ILE A 3 -9.45 12.75 19.34
N TYR A 4 -9.49 11.83 20.29
CA TYR A 4 -10.71 11.28 20.88
C TYR A 4 -11.28 12.11 22.04
N GLU A 5 -10.57 13.15 22.50
CA GLU A 5 -11.01 13.98 23.61
C GLU A 5 -12.20 14.88 23.24
N ASP A 6 -12.29 15.31 21.96
CA ASP A 6 -13.38 16.14 21.44
C ASP A 6 -13.83 15.62 20.06
N THR A 7 -15.11 15.33 19.94
CA THR A 7 -15.73 14.84 18.70
C THR A 7 -15.57 15.83 17.55
N PHE A 8 -15.69 17.13 17.80
CA PHE A 8 -15.52 18.15 16.78
C PHE A 8 -14.07 18.19 16.27
N PHE A 9 -13.12 18.13 17.20
CA PHE A 9 -11.70 18.07 16.87
C PHE A 9 -11.34 16.81 16.09
N MET A 10 -11.90 15.67 16.47
CA MET A 10 -11.74 14.40 15.74
C MET A 10 -12.24 14.52 14.29
N ILE A 11 -13.45 15.05 14.09
CA ILE A 11 -13.99 15.22 12.73
C ILE A 11 -13.10 16.15 11.90
N TYR A 12 -12.66 17.26 12.49
CA TYR A 12 -11.74 18.19 11.83
C TYR A 12 -10.43 17.51 11.39
N CYS A 13 -9.80 16.74 12.29
CA CYS A 13 -8.58 16.00 11.99
C CYS A 13 -8.80 14.94 10.91
N CYS A 14 -9.94 14.22 10.93
CA CYS A 14 -10.30 13.25 9.90
C CYS A 14 -10.46 13.91 8.52
N VAL A 15 -11.10 15.08 8.47
CA VAL A 15 -11.24 15.83 7.20
C VAL A 15 -9.88 16.25 6.67
N LEU A 16 -9.01 16.79 7.52
CA LEU A 16 -7.64 17.16 7.12
C LEU A 16 -6.83 15.95 6.65
N ALA A 17 -6.89 14.84 7.37
CA ALA A 17 -6.23 13.59 6.98
C ALA A 17 -6.76 13.07 5.65
N GLY A 18 -8.07 13.16 5.40
CA GLY A 18 -8.68 12.78 4.14
C GLY A 18 -8.21 13.63 2.98
N VAL A 19 -8.18 14.96 3.14
CA VAL A 19 -7.67 15.89 2.12
C VAL A 19 -6.19 15.63 1.84
N PHE A 20 -5.37 15.50 2.88
CA PHE A 20 -3.96 15.18 2.75
C PHE A 20 -3.75 13.82 2.05
N GLY A 21 -4.52 12.80 2.45
CA GLY A 21 -4.51 11.49 1.82
C GLY A 21 -4.88 11.53 0.34
N ALA A 22 -5.91 12.32 -0.04
CA ALA A 22 -6.28 12.49 -1.45
C ALA A 22 -5.14 13.11 -2.28
N VAL A 23 -4.45 14.12 -1.73
CA VAL A 23 -3.28 14.76 -2.37
C VAL A 23 -2.13 13.75 -2.52
N LEU A 24 -1.83 12.98 -1.47
CA LEU A 24 -0.83 11.90 -1.55
C LEU A 24 -1.24 10.83 -2.57
N GLY A 25 -2.51 10.41 -2.60
CA GLY A 25 -3.02 9.44 -3.56
C GLY A 25 -2.84 9.89 -5.01
N SER A 26 -3.12 11.17 -5.29
CA SER A 26 -2.89 11.77 -6.61
C SER A 26 -1.41 11.76 -6.99
N PHE A 27 -0.53 12.13 -6.06
CA PHE A 27 0.93 12.06 -6.26
C PHE A 27 1.41 10.63 -6.48
N LEU A 28 0.98 9.68 -5.64
CA LEU A 28 1.39 8.28 -5.73
C LEU A 28 0.92 7.61 -7.03
N ASN A 29 -0.26 7.99 -7.55
CA ASN A 29 -0.70 7.57 -8.87
C ASN A 29 0.26 8.01 -9.98
N CYS A 30 0.66 9.29 -9.95
CA CYS A 30 1.63 9.83 -10.91
C CYS A 30 3.00 9.14 -10.76
N ALA A 31 3.46 8.95 -9.51
CA ALA A 31 4.73 8.30 -9.22
C ALA A 31 4.73 6.84 -9.70
N ALA A 32 3.68 6.08 -9.41
CA ALA A 32 3.55 4.69 -9.84
C ALA A 32 3.58 4.56 -11.37
N TRP A 33 2.82 5.41 -12.07
CA TRP A 33 2.82 5.42 -13.53
C TRP A 33 4.22 5.71 -14.10
N ARG A 34 4.93 6.70 -13.56
CA ARG A 34 6.29 7.05 -14.01
C ARG A 34 7.29 5.93 -13.71
N ILE A 35 7.22 5.32 -12.54
CA ILE A 35 8.08 4.17 -12.18
C ILE A 35 7.85 3.02 -13.17
N ALA A 36 6.59 2.70 -13.48
CA ALA A 36 6.24 1.65 -14.42
C ALA A 36 6.76 1.91 -15.85
N HIS A 37 6.92 3.21 -16.24
CA HIS A 37 7.42 3.60 -17.55
C HIS A 37 8.91 3.99 -17.56
N GLY A 38 9.64 3.77 -16.46
CA GLY A 38 11.07 4.10 -16.36
C GLY A 38 11.37 5.60 -16.31
N GLU A 39 10.36 6.43 -15.97
CA GLU A 39 10.52 7.88 -15.87
C GLU A 39 10.84 8.32 -14.44
N SER A 40 11.52 9.48 -14.30
CA SER A 40 11.78 10.06 -12.98
C SER A 40 10.48 10.61 -12.36
N PHE A 41 10.13 10.11 -11.18
CA PHE A 41 8.98 10.63 -10.41
C PHE A 41 9.27 11.96 -9.69
N VAL A 42 10.56 12.36 -9.59
CA VAL A 42 10.98 13.61 -8.94
C VAL A 42 11.00 14.78 -9.94
N LYS A 43 11.30 14.51 -11.21
CA LYS A 43 11.45 15.57 -12.23
C LYS A 43 10.27 15.56 -13.20
N GLY A 44 9.79 16.75 -13.53
CA GLY A 44 8.73 16.94 -14.53
C GLY A 44 7.38 17.30 -13.91
N ARG A 45 6.53 17.97 -14.71
CA ARG A 45 5.16 18.35 -14.34
C ARG A 45 4.17 17.34 -14.87
N SER A 46 3.03 17.20 -14.18
CA SER A 46 1.91 16.39 -14.67
C SER A 46 1.36 16.96 -15.96
N HIS A 47 1.11 16.11 -16.93
CA HIS A 47 0.59 16.49 -18.25
C HIS A 47 -0.50 15.54 -18.71
N CYS A 48 -1.33 15.99 -19.61
CA CYS A 48 -2.33 15.14 -20.24
C CYS A 48 -1.65 14.16 -21.21
N THR A 49 -1.89 12.88 -21.05
CA THR A 49 -1.29 11.83 -21.89
C THR A 49 -1.74 11.88 -23.34
N SER A 50 -2.88 12.55 -23.65
CA SER A 50 -3.41 12.64 -25.00
C SER A 50 -2.95 13.89 -25.76
N CYS A 51 -2.86 15.06 -25.08
CA CYS A 51 -2.49 16.31 -25.76
C CYS A 51 -1.16 16.92 -25.30
N GLY A 52 -0.48 16.31 -24.32
CA GLY A 52 0.80 16.81 -23.80
C GLY A 52 0.71 18.10 -22.98
N HIS A 53 -0.48 18.70 -22.84
CA HIS A 53 -0.64 19.95 -22.10
C HIS A 53 -0.29 19.76 -20.63
N VAL A 54 0.53 20.66 -20.07
CA VAL A 54 0.93 20.65 -18.68
C VAL A 54 -0.26 21.08 -17.79
N LEU A 55 -0.62 20.22 -16.82
CA LEU A 55 -1.76 20.46 -15.95
C LEU A 55 -1.47 21.59 -14.95
N GLY A 56 -2.44 22.47 -14.77
CA GLY A 56 -2.42 23.55 -13.79
C GLY A 56 -2.84 23.07 -12.40
N PHE A 57 -2.69 23.92 -11.38
CA PHE A 57 -3.07 23.61 -10.00
C PHE A 57 -4.54 23.17 -9.87
N LEU A 58 -5.46 23.88 -10.54
CA LEU A 58 -6.90 23.57 -10.50
C LEU A 58 -7.24 22.23 -11.18
N ASP A 59 -6.40 21.75 -12.09
CA ASP A 59 -6.59 20.45 -12.75
C ASP A 59 -6.08 19.29 -11.90
N LEU A 60 -5.28 19.59 -10.86
CA LEU A 60 -4.66 18.63 -9.96
C LEU A 60 -5.34 18.57 -8.58
N ILE A 61 -6.43 19.33 -8.34
CA ILE A 61 -7.20 19.21 -7.10
C ILE A 61 -7.84 17.81 -7.07
N PRO A 62 -7.42 16.92 -6.15
CA PRO A 62 -7.87 15.54 -6.15
C PRO A 62 -9.40 15.43 -6.07
N VAL A 63 -9.97 14.44 -6.74
CA VAL A 63 -11.41 14.15 -6.78
C VAL A 63 -12.22 15.28 -7.43
N PHE A 64 -12.11 16.52 -6.90
CA PHE A 64 -12.92 17.64 -7.33
C PHE A 64 -12.66 18.04 -8.79
N SER A 65 -11.40 18.07 -9.23
CA SER A 65 -11.07 18.40 -10.63
C SER A 65 -11.74 17.40 -11.60
N TRP A 66 -11.72 16.12 -11.26
CA TRP A 66 -12.36 15.09 -12.08
C TRP A 66 -13.88 15.25 -12.14
N ILE A 67 -14.54 15.53 -11.00
CA ILE A 67 -15.99 15.74 -10.92
C ILE A 67 -16.40 16.99 -11.71
N PHE A 68 -15.75 18.15 -11.44
CA PHE A 68 -16.11 19.41 -12.10
C PHE A 68 -15.84 19.42 -13.61
N LEU A 69 -14.85 18.66 -14.07
CA LEU A 69 -14.54 18.53 -15.50
C LEU A 69 -15.32 17.37 -16.17
N GLY A 70 -16.18 16.68 -15.43
CA GLY A 70 -16.98 15.57 -15.95
C GLY A 70 -16.10 14.41 -16.46
N GLY A 71 -14.97 14.13 -15.79
CA GLY A 71 -14.03 13.08 -16.18
C GLY A 71 -13.35 13.33 -17.53
N ARG A 72 -13.10 14.59 -17.89
CA ARG A 72 -12.48 14.96 -19.17
C ARG A 72 -11.36 15.97 -19.00
N CYS A 73 -10.37 15.91 -19.86
CA CYS A 73 -9.32 16.94 -19.92
C CYS A 73 -9.93 18.32 -20.21
N ARG A 74 -9.49 19.34 -19.48
CA ARG A 74 -9.96 20.74 -19.67
C ARG A 74 -9.69 21.25 -21.08
N TYR A 75 -8.56 20.85 -21.67
CA TYR A 75 -8.03 21.38 -22.93
C TYR A 75 -8.49 20.58 -24.14
N CYS A 76 -8.25 19.27 -24.17
CA CYS A 76 -8.56 18.42 -25.35
C CYS A 76 -9.87 17.63 -25.21
N LYS A 77 -10.58 17.70 -24.07
CA LYS A 77 -11.84 17.01 -23.80
C LYS A 77 -11.78 15.48 -23.83
N THR A 78 -10.58 14.88 -23.99
CA THR A 78 -10.42 13.41 -23.92
C THR A 78 -10.86 12.91 -22.54
N LYS A 79 -11.49 11.74 -22.50
CA LYS A 79 -11.96 11.09 -21.26
C LYS A 79 -10.78 10.70 -20.37
N ILE A 80 -10.88 11.02 -19.09
CA ILE A 80 -9.95 10.62 -18.03
C ILE A 80 -10.58 9.45 -17.28
N SER A 81 -9.83 8.36 -17.13
CA SER A 81 -10.29 7.18 -16.43
C SER A 81 -10.76 7.50 -15.00
N PRO A 82 -11.89 6.95 -14.53
CA PRO A 82 -12.34 7.10 -13.14
C PRO A 82 -11.39 6.44 -12.13
N ARG A 83 -10.45 5.59 -12.59
CA ARG A 83 -9.40 4.98 -11.76
C ARG A 83 -8.65 6.03 -10.95
N TYR A 84 -8.33 7.19 -11.54
CA TYR A 84 -7.60 8.26 -10.84
C TYR A 84 -8.37 8.79 -9.64
N MET A 85 -9.64 9.16 -9.84
CA MET A 85 -10.50 9.64 -8.76
C MET A 85 -10.70 8.56 -7.67
N LEU A 86 -10.92 7.31 -8.07
CA LEU A 86 -11.14 6.21 -7.13
C LEU A 86 -9.90 5.92 -6.28
N THR A 87 -8.70 5.97 -6.86
CA THR A 87 -7.45 5.79 -6.12
C THR A 87 -7.16 6.93 -5.16
N GLU A 88 -7.52 8.17 -5.51
CA GLU A 88 -7.43 9.33 -4.63
C GLU A 88 -8.38 9.19 -3.42
N LEU A 89 -9.63 8.81 -3.66
CA LEU A 89 -10.61 8.53 -2.60
C LEU A 89 -10.19 7.36 -1.71
N PHE A 90 -9.67 6.30 -2.31
CA PHE A 90 -9.19 5.14 -1.56
C PHE A 90 -8.05 5.54 -0.63
N PHE A 91 -7.08 6.33 -1.11
CA PHE A 91 -5.97 6.73 -0.27
C PHE A 91 -6.35 7.80 0.77
N ALA A 92 -7.36 8.62 0.49
CA ALA A 92 -7.99 9.48 1.50
C ALA A 92 -8.56 8.66 2.66
N LEU A 93 -9.28 7.57 2.35
CA LEU A 93 -9.79 6.63 3.37
C LEU A 93 -8.66 5.97 4.16
N VAL A 94 -7.61 5.48 3.47
CA VAL A 94 -6.42 4.91 4.11
C VAL A 94 -5.80 5.88 5.11
N SER A 95 -5.66 7.16 4.74
CA SER A 95 -5.10 8.19 5.61
C SER A 95 -5.96 8.42 6.86
N VAL A 96 -7.28 8.49 6.71
CA VAL A 96 -8.22 8.65 7.83
C VAL A 96 -8.17 7.43 8.75
N LEU A 97 -8.19 6.20 8.22
CA LEU A 97 -8.12 4.98 9.02
C LEU A 97 -6.80 4.87 9.78
N THR A 98 -5.68 5.26 9.16
CA THR A 98 -4.38 5.29 9.83
C THR A 98 -4.37 6.29 10.98
N LEU A 99 -4.95 7.51 10.78
CA LEU A 99 -5.08 8.48 11.85
C LEU A 99 -5.96 7.99 12.99
N LEU A 100 -7.11 7.41 12.67
CA LEU A 100 -8.03 6.85 13.68
C LEU A 100 -7.42 5.69 14.46
N ARG A 101 -6.49 4.93 13.89
CA ARG A 101 -5.87 3.79 14.59
C ARG A 101 -4.69 4.21 15.46
N PHE A 102 -3.88 5.16 15.00
CA PHE A 102 -2.60 5.49 15.62
C PHE A 102 -2.53 6.89 16.24
N ASP A 103 -3.61 7.68 16.14
CA ASP A 103 -3.64 9.07 16.61
C ASP A 103 -2.45 9.90 16.07
N PHE A 104 -2.13 11.04 16.65
CA PHE A 104 -0.92 11.82 16.35
C PHE A 104 0.30 11.24 17.09
N SER A 105 0.75 10.09 16.65
CA SER A 105 1.90 9.39 17.24
C SER A 105 3.04 9.21 16.22
N PRO A 106 4.25 8.88 16.65
CA PRO A 106 5.33 8.50 15.74
C PRO A 106 4.98 7.27 14.89
N GLU A 107 4.18 6.36 15.43
CA GLU A 107 3.64 5.19 14.74
C GLU A 107 2.74 5.60 13.57
N PHE A 108 1.95 6.67 13.71
CA PHE A 108 1.15 7.20 12.61
C PHE A 108 2.02 7.57 11.42
N VAL A 109 3.11 8.32 11.65
CA VAL A 109 4.01 8.74 10.55
C VAL A 109 4.67 7.53 9.91
N ARG A 110 5.21 6.60 10.70
CA ARG A 110 5.82 5.35 10.23
C ARG A 110 4.84 4.54 9.37
N ASN A 111 3.62 4.34 9.87
CA ASN A 111 2.60 3.52 9.21
C ASN A 111 2.00 4.21 7.99
N MET A 112 1.98 5.55 7.96
CA MET A 112 1.61 6.30 6.77
C MET A 112 2.65 6.17 5.65
N VAL A 113 3.94 6.18 5.97
CA VAL A 113 5.02 5.90 5.00
C VAL A 113 4.87 4.49 4.44
N LEU A 114 4.60 3.49 5.30
CA LEU A 114 4.30 2.12 4.86
C LEU A 114 3.10 2.10 3.92
N ALA A 115 1.98 2.74 4.29
CA ALA A 115 0.77 2.78 3.46
C ALA A 115 1.02 3.42 2.08
N CYS A 116 1.81 4.51 2.01
CA CYS A 116 2.22 5.12 0.75
C CYS A 116 2.99 4.12 -0.13
N CYS A 117 3.93 3.38 0.46
CA CYS A 117 4.73 2.39 -0.27
C CYS A 117 3.89 1.20 -0.73
N LEU A 118 3.01 0.67 0.14
CA LEU A 118 2.08 -0.42 -0.19
C LEU A 118 1.11 -0.01 -1.32
N PHE A 119 0.63 1.22 -1.30
CA PHE A 119 -0.24 1.73 -2.35
C PHE A 119 0.52 1.91 -3.68
N CYS A 120 1.70 2.54 -3.64
CA CYS A 120 2.53 2.76 -4.82
C CYS A 120 2.92 1.42 -5.48
N LEU A 121 3.45 0.46 -4.71
CA LEU A 121 3.83 -0.85 -5.24
C LEU A 121 2.63 -1.60 -5.84
N SER A 122 1.45 -1.48 -5.22
CA SER A 122 0.23 -2.12 -5.74
C SER A 122 -0.15 -1.58 -7.12
N LEU A 123 -0.02 -0.26 -7.34
CA LEU A 123 -0.29 0.35 -8.63
C LEU A 123 0.74 -0.05 -9.69
N VAL A 124 2.02 -0.16 -9.32
CA VAL A 124 3.10 -0.59 -10.22
C VAL A 124 2.93 -2.06 -10.59
N ASP A 125 2.66 -2.92 -9.60
CA ASP A 125 2.48 -4.37 -9.82
C ASP A 125 1.27 -4.67 -10.71
N LEU A 126 0.19 -3.89 -10.61
CA LEU A 126 -0.96 -3.98 -11.52
C LEU A 126 -0.64 -3.62 -12.97
N GLU A 127 0.46 -2.88 -13.21
CA GLU A 127 0.84 -2.38 -14.53
C GLU A 127 1.94 -3.22 -15.19
N ILE A 128 3.00 -3.54 -14.44
CA ILE A 128 4.20 -4.21 -14.98
C ILE A 128 4.56 -5.53 -14.25
N PHE A 129 3.79 -5.97 -13.26
CA PHE A 129 4.05 -7.19 -12.45
C PHE A 129 5.42 -7.17 -11.75
N GLU A 130 5.87 -6.00 -11.32
CA GLU A 130 7.13 -5.81 -10.59
C GLU A 130 6.92 -4.98 -9.32
N ILE A 131 7.64 -5.34 -8.26
CA ILE A 131 7.66 -4.58 -7.00
C ILE A 131 8.93 -3.72 -6.94
N PRO A 132 8.80 -2.38 -6.97
CA PRO A 132 9.96 -1.49 -6.91
C PRO A 132 10.72 -1.64 -5.59
N ASN A 133 12.03 -1.80 -5.66
CA ASN A 133 12.87 -1.95 -4.46
C ASN A 133 12.75 -0.77 -3.49
N GLY A 134 12.51 0.46 -3.99
CA GLY A 134 12.28 1.63 -3.16
C GLY A 134 11.06 1.49 -2.25
N CYS A 135 9.97 0.90 -2.75
CA CYS A 135 8.75 0.67 -1.97
C CYS A 135 8.92 -0.38 -0.86
N VAL A 136 9.98 -1.18 -0.92
CA VAL A 136 10.35 -2.14 0.14
C VAL A 136 11.35 -1.52 1.10
N LEU A 137 12.36 -0.80 0.60
CA LEU A 137 13.45 -0.25 1.41
C LEU A 137 12.99 0.94 2.28
N ILE A 138 12.17 1.83 1.73
CA ILE A 138 11.70 3.03 2.44
C ILE A 138 10.93 2.66 3.72
N PRO A 139 9.97 1.71 3.75
CA PRO A 139 9.32 1.30 4.99
C PRO A 139 10.29 0.70 6.01
N VAL A 140 11.29 -0.08 5.57
CA VAL A 140 12.32 -0.61 6.48
C VAL A 140 13.09 0.52 7.15
N ILE A 141 13.55 1.51 6.37
CA ILE A 141 14.25 2.69 6.91
C ILE A 141 13.32 3.45 7.87
N ALA A 142 12.06 3.68 7.48
CA ALA A 142 11.10 4.40 8.32
C ALA A 142 10.84 3.67 9.65
N TRP A 143 10.83 2.33 9.64
CA TRP A 143 10.67 1.54 10.85
C TRP A 143 11.84 1.76 11.82
N PHE A 144 13.09 1.68 11.35
CA PHE A 144 14.28 1.92 12.19
C PHE A 144 14.40 3.37 12.65
N VAL A 145 14.08 4.34 11.81
CA VAL A 145 14.08 5.76 12.16
C VAL A 145 13.05 6.08 13.24
N ALA A 146 11.93 5.38 13.26
CA ALA A 146 10.88 5.60 14.26
C ALA A 146 11.21 5.05 15.66
N ILE A 147 12.13 4.07 15.79
CA ILE A 147 12.45 3.43 17.08
C ILE A 147 12.69 4.44 18.23
N PRO A 148 13.55 5.45 18.08
CA PRO A 148 13.85 6.37 19.20
C PRO A 148 12.67 7.26 19.60
N PHE A 149 11.61 7.30 18.79
CA PHE A 149 10.41 8.11 19.02
C PHE A 149 9.21 7.26 19.47
N THR A 150 9.32 5.94 19.47
CA THR A 150 8.30 5.00 19.92
C THR A 150 8.68 4.43 21.29
N GLU A 151 7.69 3.94 22.03
CA GLU A 151 7.91 3.32 23.36
C GLU A 151 8.39 1.85 23.26
N MET A 152 8.98 1.44 22.14
CA MET A 152 9.45 0.07 21.93
C MET A 152 10.68 -0.21 22.81
N SER A 153 10.61 -1.28 23.59
CA SER A 153 11.77 -1.79 24.32
C SER A 153 12.79 -2.45 23.38
N GLY A 154 14.04 -2.60 23.83
CA GLY A 154 15.05 -3.32 23.04
C GLY A 154 14.62 -4.76 22.71
N MET A 155 13.85 -5.40 23.58
CA MET A 155 13.30 -6.76 23.33
C MET A 155 12.21 -6.73 22.25
N ASP A 156 11.36 -5.71 22.21
CA ASP A 156 10.36 -5.56 21.15
C ASP A 156 11.02 -5.35 19.79
N VAL A 157 12.07 -4.49 19.75
CA VAL A 157 12.87 -4.29 18.54
C VAL A 157 13.48 -5.60 18.06
N LEU A 158 14.11 -6.36 18.98
CA LEU A 158 14.70 -7.66 18.65
C LEU A 158 13.62 -8.65 18.13
N TYR A 159 12.46 -8.71 18.79
CA TYR A 159 11.36 -9.57 18.38
C TYR A 159 10.87 -9.23 16.96
N HIS A 160 10.65 -7.96 16.65
CA HIS A 160 10.18 -7.53 15.33
C HIS A 160 11.22 -7.78 14.23
N VAL A 161 12.50 -7.50 14.49
CA VAL A 161 13.60 -7.80 13.55
C VAL A 161 13.73 -9.31 13.33
N ALA A 162 13.71 -10.11 14.40
CA ALA A 162 13.75 -11.57 14.30
C ALA A 162 12.54 -12.12 13.56
N SER A 163 11.35 -11.54 13.78
CA SER A 163 10.12 -11.88 13.06
C SER A 163 10.25 -11.59 11.57
N GLY A 164 10.75 -10.41 11.18
CA GLY A 164 10.96 -10.04 9.78
C GLY A 164 11.92 -10.98 9.07
N VAL A 165 13.10 -11.19 9.65
CA VAL A 165 14.13 -12.09 9.09
C VAL A 165 13.64 -13.54 9.07
N GLY A 166 13.08 -14.02 10.17
CA GLY A 166 12.59 -15.39 10.30
C GLY A 166 11.44 -15.68 9.34
N TYR A 167 10.46 -14.78 9.25
CA TYR A 167 9.34 -14.92 8.33
C TYR A 167 9.80 -14.92 6.87
N GLY A 168 10.70 -14.00 6.49
CA GLY A 168 11.30 -13.96 5.16
C GLY A 168 12.08 -15.22 4.84
N ALA A 169 12.87 -15.76 5.80
CA ALA A 169 13.63 -16.98 5.63
C ALA A 169 12.71 -18.22 5.42
N VAL A 170 11.64 -18.33 6.20
CA VAL A 170 10.65 -19.41 6.05
C VAL A 170 9.96 -19.31 4.68
N MET A 171 9.55 -18.14 4.27
CA MET A 171 8.91 -17.93 2.96
C MET A 171 9.87 -18.24 1.81
N LEU A 172 11.14 -17.82 1.92
CA LEU A 172 12.17 -18.18 0.93
C LEU A 172 12.37 -19.68 0.85
N ALA A 173 12.46 -20.37 1.99
CA ALA A 173 12.62 -21.83 2.02
C ALA A 173 11.43 -22.55 1.36
N LEU A 174 10.20 -22.08 1.62
CA LEU A 174 8.99 -22.62 0.98
C LEU A 174 9.01 -22.38 -0.53
N VAL A 175 9.34 -21.18 -1.00
CA VAL A 175 9.42 -20.88 -2.43
C VAL A 175 10.45 -21.76 -3.12
N LEU A 176 11.67 -21.85 -2.59
CA LEU A 176 12.72 -22.72 -3.15
C LEU A 176 12.32 -24.19 -3.19
N LEU A 177 11.58 -24.67 -2.17
CA LEU A 177 11.05 -26.03 -2.15
C LEU A 177 10.02 -26.25 -3.26
N PHE A 178 9.06 -25.34 -3.41
CA PHE A 178 8.04 -25.45 -4.45
C PHE A 178 8.62 -25.26 -5.86
N ASP A 179 9.57 -24.35 -6.05
CA ASP A 179 10.28 -24.17 -7.33
C ASP A 179 10.98 -25.47 -7.75
N LYS A 180 11.63 -26.14 -6.78
CA LYS A 180 12.28 -27.46 -7.03
C LYS A 180 11.28 -28.56 -7.36
N ILE A 181 10.11 -28.59 -6.69
CA ILE A 181 9.08 -29.62 -6.92
C ILE A 181 8.37 -29.40 -8.26
N LEU A 182 8.04 -28.14 -8.58
CA LEU A 182 7.25 -27.80 -9.76
C LEU A 182 8.08 -27.52 -11.01
N GLY A 183 9.41 -27.39 -10.87
CA GLY A 183 10.33 -27.12 -11.97
C GLY A 183 10.16 -25.74 -12.62
N LYS A 184 9.56 -24.79 -11.93
CA LYS A 184 9.31 -23.42 -12.39
C LYS A 184 9.32 -22.46 -11.22
N GLU A 185 9.61 -21.18 -11.49
CA GLU A 185 9.48 -20.12 -10.50
C GLU A 185 8.01 -19.96 -10.07
N THR A 186 7.76 -20.06 -8.76
CA THR A 186 6.42 -20.03 -8.17
C THR A 186 6.03 -18.64 -7.67
N MET A 187 7.00 -17.83 -7.25
CA MET A 187 6.77 -16.50 -6.67
C MET A 187 7.88 -15.51 -7.06
N GLY A 188 7.51 -14.26 -7.28
CA GLY A 188 8.46 -13.19 -7.58
C GLY A 188 9.36 -12.83 -6.38
N GLY A 189 10.63 -12.52 -6.65
CA GLY A 189 11.56 -12.07 -5.60
C GLY A 189 11.13 -10.78 -4.89
N GLY A 190 10.26 -9.98 -5.51
CA GLY A 190 9.65 -8.79 -4.91
C GLY A 190 8.70 -9.11 -3.76
N ASP A 191 7.84 -10.12 -3.94
CA ASP A 191 6.89 -10.58 -2.91
C ASP A 191 7.63 -11.11 -1.67
N LEU A 192 8.74 -11.82 -1.86
CA LEU A 192 9.59 -12.30 -0.77
C LEU A 192 10.13 -11.16 0.11
N LYS A 193 10.60 -10.08 -0.53
CA LYS A 193 11.07 -8.89 0.20
C LYS A 193 9.93 -8.23 0.99
N LEU A 194 8.72 -8.21 0.44
CA LEU A 194 7.55 -7.65 1.09
C LEU A 194 7.14 -8.47 2.33
N PHE A 195 7.31 -9.79 2.31
CA PHE A 195 7.09 -10.63 3.49
C PHE A 195 8.09 -10.33 4.63
N VAL A 196 9.34 -9.97 4.33
CA VAL A 196 10.28 -9.50 5.36
C VAL A 196 9.75 -8.23 6.02
N VAL A 197 9.29 -7.26 5.23
CA VAL A 197 8.70 -6.02 5.77
C VAL A 197 7.45 -6.32 6.59
N MET A 198 6.61 -7.24 6.13
CA MET A 198 5.41 -7.67 6.84
C MET A 198 5.75 -8.22 8.23
N GLY A 199 6.71 -9.15 8.33
CA GLY A 199 7.18 -9.69 9.60
C GLY A 199 7.77 -8.63 10.53
N LEU A 200 8.49 -7.64 9.97
CA LEU A 200 9.08 -6.52 10.72
C LEU A 200 8.01 -5.61 11.37
N TYR A 201 6.90 -5.36 10.67
CA TYR A 201 5.83 -4.47 11.15
C TYR A 201 4.81 -5.18 12.04
N LEU A 202 4.42 -6.41 11.69
CA LEU A 202 3.31 -7.13 12.31
C LEU A 202 3.75 -8.16 13.37
N GLY A 203 5.02 -8.59 13.36
CA GLY A 203 5.43 -9.75 14.12
C GLY A 203 4.91 -11.07 13.50
N VAL A 204 5.20 -12.21 14.13
CA VAL A 204 4.94 -13.55 13.55
C VAL A 204 3.46 -13.85 13.40
N ALA A 205 2.68 -13.71 14.47
CA ALA A 205 1.27 -14.14 14.48
C ALA A 205 0.41 -13.37 13.47
N ALA A 206 0.47 -12.03 13.50
CA ALA A 206 -0.29 -11.21 12.57
C ALA A 206 0.17 -11.37 11.12
N SER A 207 1.46 -11.67 10.88
CA SER A 207 1.98 -11.97 9.53
C SER A 207 1.42 -13.25 8.95
N LEU A 208 1.18 -14.29 9.77
CA LEU A 208 0.53 -15.52 9.33
C LEU A 208 -0.91 -15.28 8.88
N PHE A 209 -1.67 -14.49 9.65
CA PHE A 209 -3.00 -14.08 9.23
C PHE A 209 -2.98 -13.22 7.95
N ALA A 210 -2.02 -12.29 7.84
CA ALA A 210 -1.86 -11.49 6.63
C ALA A 210 -1.57 -12.35 5.40
N LEU A 211 -0.72 -13.37 5.53
CA LEU A 211 -0.47 -14.35 4.45
C LEU A 211 -1.76 -15.08 4.05
N PHE A 212 -2.50 -15.59 5.03
CA PHE A 212 -3.76 -16.29 4.77
C PHE A 212 -4.76 -15.40 4.00
N PHE A 213 -4.96 -14.16 4.46
CA PHE A 213 -5.84 -13.21 3.79
C PHE A 213 -5.31 -12.80 2.42
N SER A 214 -3.99 -12.64 2.24
CA SER A 214 -3.40 -12.34 0.94
C SER A 214 -3.65 -13.45 -0.09
N CYS A 215 -3.58 -14.72 0.33
CA CYS A 215 -3.92 -15.85 -0.52
C CYS A 215 -5.40 -15.82 -0.96
N ILE A 216 -6.32 -15.55 -0.04
CA ILE A 216 -7.76 -15.43 -0.36
C ILE A 216 -7.99 -14.28 -1.34
N LEU A 217 -7.44 -13.09 -1.06
CA LEU A 217 -7.58 -11.93 -1.93
C LEU A 217 -6.94 -12.17 -3.29
N GLY A 218 -5.78 -12.81 -3.36
CA GLY A 218 -5.11 -13.18 -4.60
C GLY A 218 -5.95 -14.13 -5.46
N LEU A 219 -6.60 -15.13 -4.84
CA LEU A 219 -7.52 -16.03 -5.54
C LEU A 219 -8.74 -15.28 -6.11
N ILE A 220 -9.33 -14.36 -5.33
CA ILE A 220 -10.47 -13.53 -5.77
C ILE A 220 -10.04 -12.64 -6.95
N MET A 221 -8.89 -11.95 -6.84
CA MET A 221 -8.37 -11.10 -7.91
C MET A 221 -8.08 -11.90 -9.18
N GLY A 222 -7.46 -13.08 -9.05
CA GLY A 222 -7.21 -13.98 -10.16
C GLY A 222 -8.51 -14.49 -10.84
N ALA A 223 -9.56 -14.76 -10.05
CA ALA A 223 -10.85 -15.17 -10.58
C ALA A 223 -11.55 -14.03 -11.36
N ILE A 224 -11.45 -12.79 -10.86
CA ILE A 224 -11.98 -11.60 -11.54
C ILE A 224 -11.23 -11.34 -12.85
N GLN A 225 -9.89 -11.42 -12.83
CA GLN A 225 -9.07 -11.22 -14.02
C GLN A 225 -9.37 -12.24 -15.12
N LYS A 226 -9.58 -13.51 -14.77
CA LYS A 226 -9.97 -14.56 -15.73
C LYS A 226 -11.36 -14.33 -16.35
N ARG A 227 -12.28 -13.70 -15.62
CA ARG A 227 -13.63 -13.37 -16.13
C ARG A 227 -13.62 -12.12 -17.03
N GLY A 228 -12.74 -11.17 -16.76
CA GLY A 228 -12.49 -10.03 -17.65
C GLY A 228 -11.78 -10.54 -18.90
N LYS A 229 -12.26 -10.23 -20.11
CA LYS A 229 -11.68 -10.63 -21.39
C LYS A 229 -10.31 -9.96 -21.69
N GLU A 230 -9.62 -9.44 -20.72
CA GLU A 230 -8.26 -8.92 -20.90
C GLU A 230 -7.27 -10.08 -20.84
N ASN A 231 -6.77 -10.47 -22.03
CA ASN A 231 -5.65 -11.41 -22.20
C ASN A 231 -4.33 -10.77 -21.71
N LYS A 232 -4.21 -10.47 -20.42
CA LYS A 232 -2.98 -10.00 -19.79
C LYS A 232 -2.05 -11.14 -19.36
N GLY A 233 -2.01 -12.23 -20.12
CA GLY A 233 -1.13 -13.38 -19.81
C GLY A 233 -1.57 -14.19 -18.58
N PRO A 234 -0.82 -15.26 -18.23
CA PRO A 234 -1.14 -16.15 -17.10
C PRO A 234 -0.72 -15.57 -15.73
N GLN A 235 -0.03 -14.43 -15.68
CA GLN A 235 0.46 -13.83 -14.45
C GLN A 235 -0.63 -13.04 -13.74
N ILE A 236 -0.75 -13.23 -12.42
CA ILE A 236 -1.68 -12.50 -11.54
C ILE A 236 -0.83 -11.57 -10.68
N PRO A 237 -1.09 -10.25 -10.65
CA PRO A 237 -0.39 -9.35 -9.74
C PRO A 237 -0.77 -9.71 -8.30
N PHE A 238 0.20 -10.20 -7.53
CA PHE A 238 -0.04 -10.62 -6.15
C PHE A 238 0.24 -9.51 -5.13
N GLY A 239 1.05 -8.51 -5.51
CA GLY A 239 1.40 -7.36 -4.66
C GLY A 239 0.21 -6.63 -4.07
N PRO A 240 -0.86 -6.28 -4.82
CA PRO A 240 -2.05 -5.64 -4.27
C PRO A 240 -2.78 -6.48 -3.22
N ALA A 241 -2.83 -7.81 -3.39
CA ALA A 241 -3.46 -8.71 -2.43
C ALA A 241 -2.65 -8.74 -1.11
N ILE A 242 -1.30 -8.83 -1.21
CA ILE A 242 -0.41 -8.77 -0.05
C ILE A 242 -0.55 -7.39 0.63
N ALA A 243 -0.53 -6.30 -0.12
CA ALA A 243 -0.59 -4.95 0.42
C ALA A 243 -1.90 -4.68 1.18
N LEU A 244 -3.05 -5.12 0.64
CA LEU A 244 -4.34 -4.98 1.31
C LEU A 244 -4.42 -5.82 2.59
N ALA A 245 -3.97 -7.08 2.55
CA ALA A 245 -3.95 -7.95 3.72
C ALA A 245 -3.00 -7.42 4.79
N PHE A 246 -1.82 -6.97 4.40
CA PHE A 246 -0.84 -6.37 5.28
C PHE A 246 -1.41 -5.13 5.98
N TYR A 247 -1.99 -4.21 5.22
CA TYR A 247 -2.58 -2.99 5.77
C TYR A 247 -3.78 -3.30 6.69
N ALA A 248 -4.65 -4.23 6.34
CA ALA A 248 -5.75 -4.65 7.20
C ALA A 248 -5.24 -5.23 8.52
N MET A 249 -4.20 -6.06 8.49
CA MET A 249 -3.58 -6.60 9.70
C MET A 249 -2.80 -5.56 10.50
N LEU A 250 -2.27 -4.51 9.86
CA LEU A 250 -1.68 -3.37 10.56
C LEU A 250 -2.71 -2.62 11.40
N LEU A 251 -3.94 -2.48 10.90
CA LEU A 251 -5.01 -1.78 11.61
C LEU A 251 -5.69 -2.64 12.70
N TYR A 252 -5.93 -3.91 12.42
CA TYR A 252 -6.82 -4.76 13.23
C TYR A 252 -6.15 -6.04 13.74
N GLY A 253 -4.89 -6.27 13.39
CA GLY A 253 -4.20 -7.53 13.66
C GLY A 253 -4.13 -7.89 15.13
N ASP A 254 -3.84 -6.93 16.02
CA ASP A 254 -3.79 -7.16 17.46
C ASP A 254 -5.12 -7.70 18.00
N GLY A 255 -6.23 -7.11 17.55
CA GLY A 255 -7.57 -7.56 17.96
C GLY A 255 -7.88 -8.97 17.47
N LEU A 256 -7.52 -9.28 16.21
CA LEU A 256 -7.75 -10.60 15.63
C LEU A 256 -6.87 -11.67 16.28
N VAL A 257 -5.60 -11.38 16.51
CA VAL A 257 -4.66 -12.31 17.17
C VAL A 257 -5.13 -12.58 18.60
N ASN A 258 -5.47 -11.54 19.37
CA ASN A 258 -5.94 -11.69 20.74
C ASN A 258 -7.27 -12.47 20.83
N TRP A 259 -8.18 -12.22 19.90
CA TRP A 259 -9.42 -12.99 19.80
C TRP A 259 -9.14 -14.47 19.54
N TYR A 260 -8.26 -14.78 18.58
CA TYR A 260 -7.91 -16.18 18.27
C TYR A 260 -7.20 -16.89 19.43
N MET A 261 -6.23 -16.20 20.07
CA MET A 261 -5.52 -16.74 21.23
C MET A 261 -6.43 -16.95 22.43
N GLY A 262 -7.53 -16.19 22.56
CA GLY A 262 -8.55 -16.39 23.58
C GLY A 262 -9.49 -17.58 23.32
N LEU A 263 -9.44 -18.18 22.14
CA LEU A 263 -10.22 -19.39 21.79
C LEU A 263 -9.43 -20.69 22.05
N LEU A 264 -8.10 -20.60 22.20
CA LEU A 264 -7.21 -21.72 22.49
C LEU A 264 -6.99 -21.90 23.98
#